data_0105a49a095f940848152dbfcfd487ae
#
_entry.id   0105a49a095f940848152dbfcfd487ae
#
_cell.length_a   1.000
_cell.length_b   1.000
_cell.length_c   1.000
_cell.angle_alpha   90.00
_cell.angle_beta   90.00
_cell.angle_gamma   90.00
#
_symmetry.space_group_name_H-M   'P 1'
#
loop_
_entity.id
_entity.type
_entity.pdbx_description
1 polymer ?
#
loop_
_entity_poly.entity_id
_entity_poly.type
_entity_poly.pdbx_seq_one_letter_code
_entity_poly.pdbx_strand_id
1 'polypeptide(L)' 'MYFVIRRSSNNQYYFVIKSENHEIVATSETYIYKASAELTIDSIKREINYNSDVIDTTV' A
#
# COMPACT_ATOMS: atom_id res chain seq x y z
N MET A 1 -2.36 -6.15 -10.13
CA MET A 1 -1.81 -5.09 -9.25
C MET A 1 -0.57 -5.57 -8.53
N TYR A 2 0.33 -4.68 -8.21
CA TYR A 2 1.56 -5.03 -7.52
C TYR A 2 1.99 -3.89 -6.60
N PHE A 3 2.88 -4.21 -5.66
CA PHE A 3 3.41 -3.27 -4.68
C PHE A 3 4.82 -2.89 -5.05
N VAL A 4 5.18 -1.63 -4.84
CA VAL A 4 6.55 -1.14 -5.01
C VAL A 4 6.97 -0.45 -3.73
N ILE A 5 8.05 -0.93 -3.10
CA ILE A 5 8.61 -0.29 -1.92
C ILE A 5 9.61 0.76 -2.36
N ARG A 6 9.48 1.95 -1.81
CA ARG A 6 10.34 3.11 -2.15
C ARG A 6 10.90 3.74 -0.89
N ARG A 7 11.95 4.50 -1.07
CA ARG A 7 12.52 5.32 -0.01
C ARG A 7 12.05 6.76 -0.19
N SER A 8 11.61 7.39 0.90
CA SER A 8 11.16 8.78 0.88
C SER A 8 12.33 9.75 0.99
N SER A 9 12.07 11.04 0.77
CA SER A 9 13.09 12.08 0.84
C SER A 9 13.70 12.23 2.23
N ASN A 10 12.97 11.89 3.29
CA ASN A 10 13.47 11.91 4.66
C ASN A 10 14.05 10.56 5.10
N ASN A 11 14.41 9.72 4.15
CA ASN A 11 15.06 8.44 4.39
C ASN A 11 14.19 7.41 5.11
N GLN A 12 12.89 7.55 5.03
CA GLN A 12 11.93 6.56 5.50
C GLN A 12 11.48 5.66 4.35
N TYR A 13 10.58 4.73 4.62
CA TYR A 13 10.10 3.78 3.64
C TYR A 13 8.60 3.95 3.44
N TYR A 14 8.15 3.76 2.21
CA TYR A 14 6.74 3.72 1.90
C TYR A 14 6.53 2.77 0.72
N PHE A 15 5.28 2.46 0.44
CA PHE A 15 4.98 1.66 -0.74
C PHE A 15 3.85 2.30 -1.53
N VAL A 16 3.81 1.97 -2.80
CA VAL A 16 2.70 2.30 -3.68
C VAL A 16 2.09 1.02 -4.20
N ILE A 17 0.79 1.06 -4.48
CA ILE A 17 0.08 -0.01 -5.17
C ILE A 17 -0.11 0.47 -6.60
N LYS A 18 0.33 -0.31 -7.57
CA LYS A 18 0.23 0.03 -8.98
C LYS A 18 -0.66 -0.96 -9.71
N SER A 19 -1.39 -0.46 -10.68
CA SER A 19 -2.22 -1.27 -11.55
C SER A 19 -1.37 -1.96 -12.62
N GLU A 20 -1.97 -2.84 -13.40
CA GLU A 20 -1.27 -3.57 -14.47
C GLU A 20 -0.71 -2.63 -15.53
N ASN A 21 -1.34 -1.48 -15.77
CA ASN A 21 -0.85 -0.48 -16.70
C ASN A 21 0.11 0.53 -16.05
N HIS A 22 0.66 0.17 -14.87
CA HIS A 22 1.69 0.93 -14.15
C HIS A 22 1.24 2.28 -13.59
N GLU A 23 -0.04 2.48 -13.39
CA GLU A 23 -0.55 3.69 -12.74
C GLU A 23 -0.62 3.47 -11.22
N ILE A 24 -0.37 4.54 -10.46
CA ILE A 24 -0.45 4.50 -9.00
C ILE A 24 -1.92 4.52 -8.59
N VAL A 25 -2.33 3.46 -7.88
CA VAL A 25 -3.68 3.33 -7.33
C VAL A 25 -3.74 3.92 -5.93
N ALA A 26 -2.70 3.68 -5.12
CA ALA A 26 -2.65 4.14 -3.74
C ALA A 26 -1.21 4.31 -3.29
N THR A 27 -1.01 5.20 -2.32
CA THR A 27 0.29 5.45 -1.70
C THR A 27 0.13 5.30 -0.19
N SER A 28 1.04 4.56 0.44
CA SER A 28 1.02 4.36 1.90
C SER A 28 1.57 5.57 2.65
N GLU A 29 1.40 5.56 3.96
CA GLU A 29 2.18 6.43 4.83
C GLU A 29 3.64 6.02 4.85
N THR A 30 4.51 6.82 5.47
CA THR A 30 5.92 6.47 5.63
C THR A 30 6.16 5.66 6.89
N TYR A 31 7.16 4.77 6.84
CA TYR A 31 7.56 3.91 7.94
C TYR A 31 9.04 4.12 8.22
N ILE A 32 9.41 4.11 9.48
CA ILE A 32 10.82 4.25 9.90
C ILE A 32 11.63 3.02 9.45
N TYR A 33 11.02 1.82 9.55
CA TYR A 33 11.68 0.57 9.22
C TYR A 33 11.07 -0.05 7.97
N LYS A 34 11.93 -0.56 7.09
CA LYS A 34 11.48 -1.29 5.89
C LYS A 34 10.60 -2.47 6.25
N ALA A 35 10.93 -3.18 7.34
CA ALA A 35 10.14 -4.31 7.80
C ALA A 35 8.69 -3.93 8.09
N SER A 36 8.43 -2.72 8.57
CA SER A 36 7.06 -2.25 8.83
C SER A 36 6.26 -2.11 7.55
N ALA A 37 6.89 -1.57 6.49
CA ALA A 37 6.24 -1.49 5.18
C ALA A 37 5.94 -2.90 4.63
N GLU A 38 6.89 -3.82 4.74
CA GLU A 38 6.72 -5.19 4.29
C GLU A 38 5.60 -5.92 5.03
N LEU A 39 5.51 -5.73 6.35
CA LEU A 39 4.43 -6.32 7.16
C LEU A 39 3.07 -5.77 6.78
N THR A 40 2.97 -4.48 6.49
CA THR A 40 1.73 -3.87 6.06
C THR A 40 1.30 -4.42 4.70
N ILE A 41 2.22 -4.55 3.76
CA ILE A 41 1.94 -5.17 2.46
C ILE A 41 1.41 -6.60 2.66
N ASP A 42 2.06 -7.37 3.52
CA ASP A 42 1.64 -8.74 3.80
C ASP A 42 0.24 -8.80 4.39
N SER A 43 -0.09 -7.89 5.30
CA SER A 43 -1.44 -7.78 5.88
C SER A 43 -2.49 -7.48 4.80
N ILE A 44 -2.19 -6.55 3.91
CA ILE A 44 -3.09 -6.22 2.80
C ILE A 44 -3.35 -7.46 1.94
N LYS A 45 -2.29 -8.18 1.60
CA LYS A 45 -2.41 -9.38 0.75
C LYS A 45 -3.22 -10.48 1.39
N ARG A 46 -3.17 -10.59 2.73
CA ARG A 46 -3.92 -11.62 3.45
C ARG A 46 -5.37 -11.25 3.71
N GLU A 47 -5.66 -9.96 3.88
CA GLU A 47 -6.96 -9.51 4.41
C GLU A 47 -7.90 -8.96 3.34
N ILE A 48 -7.37 -8.36 2.28
CA ILE A 48 -8.20 -7.82 1.20
C ILE A 48 -8.50 -8.89 0.16
N ASN A 49 -9.77 -8.98 -0.25
CA ASN A 49 -10.21 -9.87 -1.32
C ASN A 49 -11.42 -9.26 -2.01
N TYR A 50 -11.96 -9.97 -2.99
CA TYR A 50 -13.10 -9.47 -3.76
C TYR A 50 -14.33 -9.15 -2.91
N ASN A 51 -14.49 -9.83 -1.78
CA ASN A 51 -15.64 -9.64 -0.88
C ASN A 51 -15.37 -8.63 0.24
N SER A 52 -14.23 -7.93 0.21
CA SER A 52 -13.94 -6.89 1.19
C SER A 52 -15.01 -5.81 1.16
N ASP A 53 -15.37 -5.29 2.34
CA ASP A 53 -16.41 -4.27 2.45
C ASP A 53 -15.97 -2.94 1.85
N VAL A 54 -16.93 -2.23 1.30
CA VAL A 54 -16.77 -0.83 0.90
C VAL A 54 -17.75 -0.01 1.74
N ILE A 55 -17.20 0.89 2.54
CA ILE A 55 -18.02 1.80 3.36
C ILE A 55 -17.98 3.17 2.68
N ASP A 56 -19.14 3.60 2.19
CA ASP A 56 -19.25 4.87 1.50
C ASP A 56 -19.72 5.96 2.47
N THR A 57 -18.86 6.95 2.69
CA THR A 57 -19.13 8.06 3.60
C THR A 57 -19.34 9.38 2.85
N THR A 58 -19.58 9.33 1.56
CA THR A 58 -19.71 10.54 0.72
C THR A 58 -21.09 11.19 0.77
N VAL A 59 -22.03 10.63 1.48
CA VAL A 59 -23.41 11.13 1.57
C VAL A 59 -23.53 12.25 2.57
#